data_366390774c3bbc7f18623f4c9c63a919
#
_entry.id   366390774c3bbc7f18623f4c9c63a919
#
_cell.length_a   1.000
_cell.length_b   1.000
_cell.length_c   1.000
_cell.angle_alpha   90.00
_cell.angle_beta   90.00
_cell.angle_gamma   90.00
#
_symmetry.space_group_name_H-M   'P 1'
#
loop_
_entity.id
_entity.type
_entity.pdbx_description
1 polymer ?
#
loop_
_entity_poly.entity_id
_entity_poly.type
_entity_poly.pdbx_seq_one_letter_code
_entity_poly.pdbx_strand_id
1 'polypeptide(L)'
;MYKNFVWFVQDLYGTRDFIPLHAPRFIGNEKKYLIETIESTFVSSVGEFVDRFELSVAEYTGAKYAIATVNGTSALHIALILAGVQKDHEVITQSLTFVATCNAIRYCGGTPVFVDVDKATLGLSAKSLEDFLQEHAEIRNDGLCWNNGSNKIISACLPMH
;
A
#
# COMPACT_ATOMS: atom_id res chain seq x y z
N MET A 1 31.94 -0.45 14.81
CA MET A 1 31.53 0.64 13.90
C MET A 1 30.18 1.25 14.29
N TYR A 2 29.18 0.46 14.73
CA TYR A 2 27.82 0.98 14.97
C TYR A 2 27.52 1.37 16.42
N LYS A 3 28.40 1.15 17.40
CA LYS A 3 28.13 1.42 18.82
C LYS A 3 27.78 2.88 19.11
N ASN A 4 28.48 3.83 18.50
CA ASN A 4 28.20 5.26 18.71
C ASN A 4 26.85 5.66 18.14
N PHE A 5 26.42 5.06 17.00
CA PHE A 5 25.10 5.29 16.43
C PHE A 5 24.01 4.70 17.34
N VAL A 6 24.19 3.48 17.83
CA VAL A 6 23.25 2.86 18.77
C VAL A 6 23.12 3.71 20.05
N TRP A 7 24.21 4.17 20.62
CA TRP A 7 24.18 5.04 21.79
C TRP A 7 23.48 6.38 21.51
N PHE A 8 23.75 6.99 20.37
CA PHE A 8 23.04 8.22 19.95
C PHE A 8 21.53 8.01 19.88
N VAL A 9 21.07 6.91 19.26
CA VAL A 9 19.64 6.59 19.19
C VAL A 9 19.09 6.31 20.59
N GLN A 10 19.77 5.55 21.43
CA GLN A 10 19.36 5.27 22.79
C GLN A 10 19.27 6.53 23.66
N ASP A 11 20.20 7.46 23.51
CA ASP A 11 20.19 8.74 24.21
C ASP A 11 19.02 9.63 23.73
N LEU A 12 18.73 9.62 22.42
CA LEU A 12 17.57 10.34 21.85
C LEU A 12 16.24 9.83 22.42
N TYR A 13 16.13 8.52 22.66
CA TYR A 13 14.90 7.89 23.19
C TYR A 13 14.91 7.80 24.73
N GLY A 14 16.00 8.20 25.41
CA GLY A 14 16.13 8.17 26.87
C GLY A 14 16.09 6.76 27.45
N THR A 15 16.53 5.74 26.73
CA THR A 15 16.51 4.35 27.16
C THR A 15 17.75 3.59 26.69
N ARG A 16 18.13 2.55 27.45
CA ARG A 16 19.17 1.58 27.07
C ARG A 16 18.59 0.24 26.64
N ASP A 17 17.27 0.12 26.69
CA ASP A 17 16.54 -1.08 26.27
C ASP A 17 16.47 -1.21 24.75
N PHE A 18 15.89 -2.31 24.29
CA PHE A 18 15.59 -2.50 22.87
C PHE A 18 14.58 -1.46 22.39
N ILE A 19 14.95 -0.73 21.35
CA ILE A 19 14.08 0.26 20.69
C ILE A 19 13.51 -0.40 19.43
N PRO A 20 12.22 -0.74 19.39
CA PRO A 20 11.60 -1.29 18.19
C PRO A 20 11.54 -0.22 17.09
N LEU A 21 11.76 -0.62 15.85
CA LEU A 21 11.60 0.26 14.70
C LEU A 21 10.16 0.78 14.60
N HIS A 22 9.21 -0.04 15.01
CA HIS A 22 7.79 0.25 14.95
C HIS A 22 7.08 -0.46 16.10
N ALA A 23 6.37 0.30 16.93
CA ALA A 23 5.60 -0.25 18.04
C ALA A 23 4.16 0.26 17.99
N PRO A 24 3.13 -0.61 17.92
CA PRO A 24 1.74 -0.17 17.97
C PRO A 24 1.42 0.43 19.35
N ARG A 25 0.60 1.47 19.36
CA ARG A 25 0.11 2.13 20.56
C ARG A 25 -1.40 2.04 20.61
N PHE A 26 -1.92 1.53 21.72
CA PHE A 26 -3.35 1.38 22.00
C PHE A 26 -3.73 2.35 23.13
N ILE A 27 -4.08 3.59 22.75
CA ILE A 27 -4.33 4.70 23.70
C ILE A 27 -5.78 5.22 23.63
N GLY A 28 -6.61 4.65 22.76
CA GLY A 28 -8.00 5.01 22.54
C GLY A 28 -8.98 3.93 23.03
N ASN A 29 -10.00 3.69 22.26
CA ASN A 29 -11.09 2.79 22.57
C ASN A 29 -10.87 1.34 22.07
N GLU A 30 -9.67 1.00 21.59
CA GLU A 30 -9.39 -0.29 20.93
C GLU A 30 -9.78 -1.48 21.79
N LYS A 31 -9.39 -1.45 23.07
CA LYS A 31 -9.71 -2.54 24.02
C LYS A 31 -11.22 -2.62 24.26
N LYS A 32 -11.88 -1.48 24.42
CA LYS A 32 -13.34 -1.41 24.63
C LYS A 32 -14.06 -2.02 23.44
N TYR A 33 -13.77 -1.59 22.23
CA TYR A 33 -14.41 -2.08 21.02
C TYR A 33 -14.15 -3.57 20.76
N LEU A 34 -12.93 -4.05 21.10
CA LEU A 34 -12.61 -5.46 20.98
C LEU A 34 -13.45 -6.31 21.95
N ILE A 35 -13.62 -5.87 23.21
CA ILE A 35 -14.44 -6.55 24.21
C ILE A 35 -15.90 -6.56 23.76
N GLU A 36 -16.45 -5.42 23.35
CA GLU A 36 -17.83 -5.31 22.82
C GLU A 36 -18.05 -6.23 21.63
N THR A 37 -17.08 -6.34 20.72
CA THR A 37 -17.15 -7.26 19.58
C THR A 37 -17.25 -8.72 20.04
N ILE A 38 -16.43 -9.13 21.00
CA ILE A 38 -16.44 -10.50 21.54
C ILE A 38 -17.77 -10.78 22.25
N GLU A 39 -18.24 -9.86 23.09
CA GLU A 39 -19.50 -10.00 23.83
C GLU A 39 -20.71 -10.06 22.91
N SER A 40 -20.68 -9.35 21.78
CA SER A 40 -21.72 -9.41 20.75
C SER A 40 -21.78 -10.74 20.01
N THR A 41 -20.73 -11.56 20.08
CA THR A 41 -20.51 -12.79 19.31
C THR A 41 -20.34 -12.61 17.79
N PHE A 42 -20.45 -11.39 17.26
CA PHE A 42 -20.21 -11.06 15.85
C PHE A 42 -18.71 -10.81 15.61
N VAL A 43 -17.95 -11.89 15.52
CA VAL A 43 -16.48 -11.86 15.42
C VAL A 43 -15.94 -12.21 14.02
N SER A 44 -16.80 -12.19 12.99
CA SER A 44 -16.42 -12.52 11.62
C SER A 44 -16.43 -11.29 10.71
N SER A 45 -16.69 -11.50 9.41
CA SER A 45 -16.76 -10.44 8.40
C SER A 45 -18.08 -9.63 8.42
N VAL A 46 -18.98 -9.93 9.32
CA VAL A 46 -20.27 -9.25 9.50
C VAL A 46 -20.40 -8.79 10.94
N GLY A 47 -20.87 -7.56 11.16
CA GLY A 47 -21.10 -7.02 12.50
C GLY A 47 -21.05 -5.50 12.54
N GLU A 48 -21.63 -4.92 13.60
CA GLU A 48 -21.76 -3.46 13.76
C GLU A 48 -20.43 -2.71 13.60
N PHE A 49 -19.32 -3.27 14.06
CA PHE A 49 -18.01 -2.61 13.94
C PHE A 49 -17.47 -2.59 12.52
N VAL A 50 -17.81 -3.60 11.69
CA VAL A 50 -17.49 -3.61 10.26
C VAL A 50 -18.28 -2.50 9.57
N ASP A 51 -19.59 -2.45 9.80
CA ASP A 51 -20.48 -1.43 9.20
C ASP A 51 -20.04 -0.02 9.60
N ARG A 52 -19.74 0.20 10.88
CA ARG A 52 -19.26 1.50 11.40
C ARG A 52 -17.91 1.88 10.79
N PHE A 53 -16.99 0.94 10.62
CA PHE A 53 -15.71 1.20 9.98
C PHE A 53 -15.88 1.63 8.52
N GLU A 54 -16.68 0.89 7.75
CA GLU A 54 -16.96 1.18 6.35
C GLU A 54 -17.62 2.55 6.19
N LEU A 55 -18.64 2.84 7.00
CA LEU A 55 -19.30 4.15 7.01
C LEU A 55 -18.34 5.29 7.36
N SER A 56 -17.55 5.13 8.42
CA SER A 56 -16.59 6.15 8.85
C SER A 56 -15.51 6.43 7.81
N VAL A 57 -15.00 5.40 7.13
CA VAL A 57 -14.03 5.55 6.03
C VAL A 57 -14.67 6.24 4.84
N ALA A 58 -15.89 5.86 4.45
CA ALA A 58 -16.62 6.49 3.35
C ALA A 58 -16.86 7.98 3.63
N GLU A 59 -17.33 8.33 4.83
CA GLU A 59 -17.54 9.71 5.27
C GLU A 59 -16.24 10.53 5.28
N TYR A 60 -15.17 9.97 5.86
CA TYR A 60 -13.88 10.65 5.97
C TYR A 60 -13.24 10.94 4.60
N THR A 61 -13.36 10.02 3.66
CA THR A 61 -12.76 10.14 2.31
C THR A 61 -13.67 10.84 1.31
N GLY A 62 -14.97 11.01 1.61
CA GLY A 62 -15.98 11.48 0.67
C GLY A 62 -16.36 10.43 -0.38
N ALA A 63 -15.93 9.18 -0.23
CA ALA A 63 -16.29 8.08 -1.11
C ALA A 63 -17.76 7.66 -0.88
N LYS A 64 -18.43 7.21 -1.95
CA LYS A 64 -19.81 6.74 -1.81
C LYS A 64 -19.91 5.45 -0.98
N TYR A 65 -18.92 4.60 -1.09
CA TYR A 65 -18.84 3.33 -0.36
C TYR A 65 -17.39 3.06 0.05
N ALA A 66 -17.23 2.34 1.15
CA ALA A 66 -15.98 1.71 1.56
C ALA A 66 -16.26 0.24 1.87
N ILE A 67 -15.31 -0.62 1.61
CA ILE A 67 -15.43 -2.07 1.86
C ILE A 67 -14.26 -2.50 2.72
N ALA A 68 -14.55 -3.06 3.88
CA ALA A 68 -13.54 -3.59 4.78
C ALA A 68 -12.90 -4.87 4.22
N THR A 69 -11.60 -4.97 4.37
CA THR A 69 -10.82 -6.17 4.04
C THR A 69 -10.00 -6.60 5.24
N VAL A 70 -9.55 -7.84 5.27
CA VAL A 70 -8.81 -8.40 6.41
C VAL A 70 -7.50 -7.65 6.70
N ASN A 71 -6.89 -7.04 5.68
CA ASN A 71 -5.68 -6.22 5.80
C ASN A 71 -5.45 -5.40 4.51
N GLY A 72 -4.49 -4.46 4.56
CA GLY A 72 -4.14 -3.61 3.42
C GLY A 72 -3.58 -4.37 2.21
N THR A 73 -2.89 -5.49 2.41
CA THR A 73 -2.40 -6.32 1.28
C THR A 73 -3.57 -6.89 0.48
N SER A 74 -4.60 -7.37 1.16
CA SER A 74 -5.83 -7.85 0.52
C SER A 74 -6.58 -6.72 -0.19
N ALA A 75 -6.62 -5.51 0.43
CA ALA A 75 -7.20 -4.34 -0.21
C ALA A 75 -6.48 -3.97 -1.51
N LEU A 76 -5.15 -3.93 -1.49
CA LEU A 76 -4.34 -3.66 -2.69
C LEU A 76 -4.56 -4.72 -3.77
N HIS A 77 -4.60 -6.00 -3.40
CA HIS A 77 -4.83 -7.10 -4.34
C HIS A 77 -6.20 -6.95 -5.05
N ILE A 78 -7.26 -6.71 -4.28
CA ILE A 78 -8.61 -6.51 -4.84
C ILE A 78 -8.64 -5.25 -5.72
N ALA A 79 -8.04 -4.15 -5.28
CA ALA A 79 -7.98 -2.92 -6.05
C ALA A 79 -7.26 -3.11 -7.41
N LEU A 80 -6.16 -3.86 -7.44
CA LEU A 80 -5.45 -4.19 -8.67
C LEU A 80 -6.27 -5.07 -9.61
N ILE A 81 -7.02 -6.05 -9.09
CA ILE A 81 -7.95 -6.85 -9.89
C ILE A 81 -9.03 -5.96 -10.51
N LEU A 82 -9.63 -5.06 -9.71
CA LEU A 82 -10.66 -4.13 -10.20
C LEU A 82 -10.10 -3.11 -11.20
N ALA A 83 -8.82 -2.74 -11.07
CA ALA A 83 -8.12 -1.91 -12.06
C ALA A 83 -7.77 -2.66 -13.35
N GLY A 84 -8.10 -3.94 -13.47
CA GLY A 84 -7.88 -4.75 -14.66
C GLY A 84 -6.48 -5.34 -14.79
N VAL A 85 -5.70 -5.37 -13.71
CA VAL A 85 -4.37 -6.03 -13.71
C VAL A 85 -4.54 -7.53 -13.90
N GLN A 86 -3.86 -8.09 -14.88
CA GLN A 86 -3.91 -9.50 -15.23
C GLN A 86 -2.51 -10.14 -15.22
N LYS A 87 -2.49 -11.45 -15.39
CA LYS A 87 -1.24 -12.19 -15.57
C LYS A 87 -0.43 -11.59 -16.73
N ASP A 88 0.87 -11.47 -16.51
CA ASP A 88 1.86 -10.92 -17.45
C ASP A 88 1.73 -9.40 -17.72
N HIS A 89 0.79 -8.69 -17.10
CA HIS A 89 0.78 -7.23 -17.12
C HIS A 89 1.90 -6.65 -16.24
N GLU A 90 2.23 -5.39 -16.49
CA GLU A 90 3.12 -4.60 -15.67
C GLU A 90 2.35 -3.56 -14.87
N VAL A 91 2.82 -3.29 -13.65
CA VAL A 91 2.31 -2.24 -12.77
C VAL A 91 3.47 -1.38 -12.32
N ILE A 92 3.42 -0.08 -12.65
CA ILE A 92 4.45 0.87 -12.23
C ILE A 92 4.28 1.13 -10.74
N THR A 93 5.38 1.12 -10.00
CA THR A 93 5.44 1.45 -8.57
C THR A 93 6.83 1.99 -8.22
N GLN A 94 7.08 2.27 -6.94
CA GLN A 94 8.39 2.69 -6.43
C GLN A 94 9.05 1.62 -5.60
N SER A 95 10.39 1.63 -5.51
CA SER A 95 11.14 0.65 -4.71
C SER A 95 11.08 0.96 -3.21
N LEU A 96 10.92 2.23 -2.84
CA LEU A 96 10.74 2.66 -1.45
C LEU A 96 9.28 2.47 -1.03
N THR A 97 8.90 1.24 -0.75
CA THR A 97 7.55 0.85 -0.32
C THR A 97 7.61 -0.40 0.54
N PHE A 98 6.54 -0.68 1.26
CA PHE A 98 6.41 -1.95 1.95
C PHE A 98 6.25 -3.09 0.93
N VAL A 99 6.86 -4.24 1.21
CA VAL A 99 6.87 -5.40 0.29
C VAL A 99 5.48 -5.86 -0.15
N ALA A 100 4.44 -5.56 0.64
CA ALA A 100 3.05 -5.86 0.33
C ALA A 100 2.59 -5.26 -1.01
N THR A 101 3.09 -4.09 -1.40
CA THR A 101 2.81 -3.46 -2.69
C THR A 101 3.22 -4.38 -3.85
N CYS A 102 4.47 -4.85 -3.84
CA CYS A 102 4.97 -5.76 -4.86
C CYS A 102 4.29 -7.14 -4.80
N ASN A 103 4.01 -7.63 -3.59
CA ASN A 103 3.31 -8.91 -3.42
C ASN A 103 1.89 -8.86 -3.99
N ALA A 104 1.13 -7.78 -3.76
CA ALA A 104 -0.20 -7.61 -4.32
C ALA A 104 -0.19 -7.65 -5.86
N ILE A 105 0.79 -6.99 -6.50
CA ILE A 105 1.00 -7.06 -7.95
C ILE A 105 1.29 -8.49 -8.39
N ARG A 106 2.18 -9.19 -7.67
CA ARG A 106 2.52 -10.58 -7.98
C ARG A 106 1.34 -11.55 -7.79
N TYR A 107 0.46 -11.29 -6.84
CA TYR A 107 -0.76 -12.10 -6.64
C TYR A 107 -1.72 -11.99 -7.82
N CYS A 108 -1.76 -10.86 -8.52
CA CYS A 108 -2.47 -10.73 -9.80
C CYS A 108 -1.75 -11.41 -10.99
N GLY A 109 -0.57 -11.99 -10.78
CA GLY A 109 0.29 -12.50 -11.86
C GLY A 109 1.05 -11.40 -12.62
N GLY A 110 0.95 -10.15 -12.17
CA GLY A 110 1.63 -9.00 -12.75
C GLY A 110 3.11 -8.92 -12.38
N THR A 111 3.82 -7.98 -12.98
CA THR A 111 5.23 -7.69 -12.72
C THR A 111 5.37 -6.23 -12.27
N PRO A 112 5.97 -5.93 -11.09
CA PRO A 112 6.25 -4.57 -10.70
C PRO A 112 7.35 -3.98 -11.58
N VAL A 113 7.13 -2.75 -12.05
CA VAL A 113 8.12 -1.93 -12.76
C VAL A 113 8.44 -0.73 -11.87
N PHE A 114 9.72 -0.53 -11.56
CA PHE A 114 10.11 0.48 -10.59
C PHE A 114 10.52 1.78 -11.28
N VAL A 115 9.95 2.89 -10.79
CA VAL A 115 10.41 4.24 -11.05
C VAL A 115 10.90 4.87 -9.75
N ASP A 116 11.66 5.96 -9.84
CA ASP A 116 12.30 6.54 -8.66
C ASP A 116 11.31 7.34 -7.80
N VAL A 117 11.75 7.69 -6.61
CA VAL A 117 11.01 8.49 -5.64
C VAL A 117 11.38 9.97 -5.74
N ASP A 118 10.48 10.83 -5.35
CA ASP A 118 10.77 12.24 -5.11
C ASP A 118 11.55 12.40 -3.80
N LYS A 119 12.65 13.16 -3.84
CA LYS A 119 13.54 13.31 -2.67
C LYS A 119 12.94 14.10 -1.53
N ALA A 120 11.98 14.97 -1.80
CA ALA A 120 11.36 15.80 -0.78
C ALA A 120 10.22 15.08 -0.06
N THR A 121 9.43 14.31 -0.80
CA THR A 121 8.24 13.63 -0.28
C THR A 121 8.46 12.17 0.04
N LEU A 122 9.47 11.54 -0.57
CA LEU A 122 9.74 10.10 -0.58
C LEU A 122 8.61 9.26 -1.22
N GLY A 123 7.60 9.92 -1.78
CA GLY A 123 6.57 9.31 -2.62
C GLY A 123 7.08 9.04 -4.04
N LEU A 124 6.26 8.43 -4.89
CA LEU A 124 6.59 8.18 -6.28
C LEU A 124 6.84 9.51 -7.02
N SER A 125 7.97 9.61 -7.71
CA SER A 125 8.33 10.82 -8.46
C SER A 125 7.49 10.94 -9.74
N ALA A 126 6.67 11.99 -9.82
CA ALA A 126 5.91 12.29 -11.04
C ALA A 126 6.83 12.48 -12.25
N LYS A 127 8.01 13.09 -12.04
CA LYS A 127 9.00 13.29 -13.11
C LYS A 127 9.59 11.96 -13.58
N SER A 128 9.95 11.07 -12.68
CA SER A 128 10.48 9.75 -13.05
C SER A 128 9.42 8.89 -13.74
N LEU A 129 8.16 9.02 -13.35
CA LEU A 129 7.04 8.37 -14.03
C LEU A 129 6.87 8.91 -15.45
N GLU A 130 6.88 10.24 -15.60
CA GLU A 130 6.77 10.89 -16.91
C GLU A 130 7.90 10.45 -17.83
N ASP A 131 9.15 10.53 -17.37
CA ASP A 131 10.33 10.13 -18.15
C ASP A 131 10.25 8.66 -18.57
N PHE A 132 9.89 7.78 -17.64
CA PHE A 132 9.70 6.36 -17.95
C PHE A 132 8.64 6.13 -19.03
N LEU A 133 7.49 6.78 -18.93
CA LEU A 133 6.41 6.63 -19.90
C LEU A 133 6.79 7.20 -21.27
N GLN A 134 7.48 8.34 -21.32
CA GLN A 134 7.94 8.93 -22.58
C GLN A 134 9.00 8.10 -23.29
N GLU A 135 9.92 7.49 -22.53
CA GLU A 135 11.05 6.76 -23.07
C GLU A 135 10.73 5.29 -23.38
N HIS A 136 9.86 4.66 -22.57
CA HIS A 136 9.67 3.21 -22.58
C HIS A 136 8.25 2.75 -22.87
N ALA A 137 7.27 3.65 -23.05
CA ALA A 137 5.89 3.26 -23.25
C ALA A 137 5.28 3.85 -24.53
N GLU A 138 4.32 3.14 -25.09
CA GLU A 138 3.52 3.60 -26.22
C GLU A 138 2.06 3.15 -26.08
N ILE A 139 1.13 3.94 -26.64
CA ILE A 139 -0.26 3.51 -26.82
C ILE A 139 -0.36 2.85 -28.19
N ARG A 140 -0.74 1.56 -28.20
CA ARG A 140 -0.90 0.78 -29.43
C ARG A 140 -2.33 0.88 -29.99
N ASN A 141 -2.56 0.24 -31.13
CA ASN A 141 -3.85 0.28 -31.83
C ASN A 141 -5.02 -0.31 -31.05
N ASP A 142 -4.74 -1.12 -30.04
CA ASP A 142 -5.71 -1.68 -29.09
C ASP A 142 -6.13 -0.69 -27.99
N GLY A 143 -5.54 0.50 -27.98
CA GLY A 143 -5.79 1.54 -26.97
C GLY A 143 -5.09 1.31 -25.65
N LEU A 144 -4.23 0.29 -25.54
CA LEU A 144 -3.52 -0.06 -24.31
C LEU A 144 -2.12 0.54 -24.28
N CYS A 145 -1.62 0.79 -23.07
CA CYS A 145 -0.26 1.25 -22.85
C CYS A 145 0.69 0.04 -22.80
N TRP A 146 1.69 0.04 -23.65
CA TRP A 146 2.67 -1.05 -23.77
C TRP A 146 4.06 -0.58 -23.41
N ASN A 147 4.80 -1.38 -22.68
CA ASN A 147 6.22 -1.20 -22.44
C ASN A 147 7.00 -1.74 -23.65
N ASN A 148 7.72 -0.88 -24.34
CA ASN A 148 8.48 -1.23 -25.55
C ASN A 148 9.64 -2.19 -25.27
N GLY A 149 10.22 -2.15 -24.06
CA GLY A 149 11.34 -3.01 -23.66
C GLY A 149 10.92 -4.43 -23.36
N SER A 150 9.83 -4.62 -22.61
CA SER A 150 9.32 -5.93 -22.20
C SER A 150 8.26 -6.50 -23.13
N ASN A 151 7.67 -5.69 -23.97
CA ASN A 151 6.49 -5.98 -24.79
C ASN A 151 5.29 -6.47 -23.97
N LYS A 152 5.06 -5.84 -22.80
CA LYS A 152 3.94 -6.13 -21.91
C LYS A 152 3.05 -4.90 -21.71
N ILE A 153 1.80 -5.15 -21.34
CA ILE A 153 0.83 -4.09 -21.04
C ILE A 153 1.15 -3.47 -19.67
N ILE A 154 1.29 -2.16 -19.62
CA ILE A 154 1.32 -1.37 -18.37
C ILE A 154 -0.13 -1.04 -18.04
N SER A 155 -0.70 -1.74 -17.07
CA SER A 155 -2.14 -1.66 -16.77
C SER A 155 -2.48 -0.76 -15.59
N ALA A 156 -1.52 -0.43 -14.74
CA ALA A 156 -1.74 0.43 -13.58
C ALA A 156 -0.46 1.11 -13.11
N CYS A 157 -0.64 2.18 -12.33
CA CYS A 157 0.39 2.77 -11.50
C CYS A 157 -0.07 2.72 -10.04
N LEU A 158 0.77 2.19 -9.16
CA LEU A 158 0.50 2.01 -7.74
C LEU A 158 1.53 2.80 -6.91
N PRO A 159 1.31 4.10 -6.71
CA PRO A 159 2.20 4.94 -5.90
C PRO A 159 2.01 4.66 -4.41
N MET A 160 3.08 4.82 -3.63
CA MET A 160 3.02 4.95 -2.19
C MET A 160 3.07 6.44 -1.83
N HIS A 161 2.20 6.87 -0.93
CA HIS A 161 2.13 8.23 -0.40
C HIS A 161 2.77 8.34 0.98
#